data_fee7cdf89bb5b4bf075b597cf9698526
#
_entry.id   fee7cdf89bb5b4bf075b597cf9698526
#
_cell.length_a   1.000
_cell.length_b   1.000
_cell.length_c   1.000
_cell.angle_alpha   90.00
_cell.angle_beta   90.00
_cell.angle_gamma   90.00
#
_symmetry.space_group_name_H-M   'P 1'
#
loop_
_entity.id
_entity.type
_entity.pdbx_description
1 polymer ?
#
loop_
_entity_poly.entity_id
_entity_poly.type
_entity_poly.pdbx_seq_one_letter_code
_entity_poly.pdbx_strand_id
1 'polypeptide(L)'
;MTGFFDTDRWNEIWQTISRNRRRSIMTALGVFWGIFMLIVLLGAGTGLGRMFRAQLGGTATNAIFIMSDRTSVPYEGMPTGRSWELDWDDLEALRKLPRIEYISAICWGNQRNMSHQDHKGEFGLMGYSPDMQQIAPQQILMGRYLNEVDELRQRKVCVIGLQVWRDLFPGGEDPTGKTIQIGSSYFTVVGVTKPLGGMMAFSDPERTVVIPALLVQQMYGLGRTIDMLALTGYADEPTQEVIQECRQSIAARHLIAPDDKKAIYF
;
A
#
# COMPACT_ATOMS: atom_id res chain seq x y z
N MET A 1 21.60 -53.28 28.73
CA MET A 1 21.54 -51.87 28.35
C MET A 1 22.96 -51.31 28.41
N THR A 2 23.69 -51.53 27.36
CA THR A 2 25.14 -51.24 27.30
C THR A 2 25.34 -49.96 26.48
N GLY A 3 26.15 -49.09 27.07
CA GLY A 3 26.27 -47.68 26.81
C GLY A 3 26.63 -47.27 25.39
N PHE A 4 25.96 -46.18 24.98
CA PHE A 4 26.19 -45.44 23.74
C PHE A 4 27.55 -44.71 23.67
N PHE A 5 28.41 -44.86 24.67
CA PHE A 5 29.75 -44.27 24.76
C PHE A 5 30.83 -45.36 24.81
N ASP A 6 31.05 -46.00 23.68
CA ASP A 6 32.17 -46.93 23.51
C ASP A 6 33.42 -46.09 23.16
N THR A 7 34.28 -45.86 24.13
CA THR A 7 35.50 -45.04 24.01
C THR A 7 36.47 -45.57 22.94
N ASP A 8 36.41 -46.87 22.64
CA ASP A 8 37.23 -47.49 21.60
C ASP A 8 36.78 -47.08 20.19
N ARG A 9 35.47 -46.99 19.98
CA ARG A 9 34.92 -46.49 18.70
C ARG A 9 35.24 -45.02 18.44
N TRP A 10 35.24 -44.19 19.47
CA TRP A 10 35.66 -42.77 19.35
C TRP A 10 37.13 -42.64 19.01
N ASN A 11 38.00 -43.46 19.58
CA ASN A 11 39.44 -43.47 19.25
C ASN A 11 39.71 -43.91 17.81
N GLU A 12 38.95 -44.91 17.31
CA GLU A 12 39.08 -45.37 15.93
C GLU A 12 38.60 -44.32 14.92
N ILE A 13 37.51 -43.64 15.19
CA ILE A 13 37.00 -42.50 14.38
C ILE A 13 38.03 -41.38 14.37
N TRP A 14 38.62 -41.05 15.54
CA TRP A 14 39.60 -39.97 15.65
C TRP A 14 40.88 -40.30 14.89
N GLN A 15 41.36 -41.56 14.95
CA GLN A 15 42.50 -42.02 14.15
C GLN A 15 42.23 -41.94 12.64
N THR A 16 41.09 -42.35 12.21
CA THR A 16 40.69 -42.29 10.81
C THR A 16 40.62 -40.86 10.27
N ILE A 17 40.02 -39.94 11.04
CA ILE A 17 39.97 -38.51 10.72
C ILE A 17 41.41 -37.91 10.69
N SER A 18 42.26 -38.28 11.66
CA SER A 18 43.63 -37.78 11.77
C SER A 18 44.53 -38.25 10.63
N ARG A 19 44.27 -39.44 10.08
CA ARG A 19 45.06 -40.01 8.99
C ARG A 19 44.76 -39.35 7.63
N ASN A 20 43.53 -38.82 7.45
CA ASN A 20 43.11 -38.18 6.22
C ASN A 20 42.62 -36.72 6.45
N ARG A 21 43.38 -35.94 7.21
CA ARG A 21 42.96 -34.59 7.67
C ARG A 21 42.43 -33.68 6.58
N ARG A 22 43.10 -33.64 5.39
CA ARG A 22 42.69 -32.76 4.28
C ARG A 22 41.31 -33.14 3.77
N ARG A 23 41.01 -34.42 3.58
CA ARG A 23 39.72 -34.91 3.07
C ARG A 23 38.63 -34.68 4.11
N SER A 24 38.88 -34.94 5.38
CA SER A 24 37.91 -34.74 6.47
C SER A 24 37.57 -33.25 6.66
N ILE A 25 38.57 -32.36 6.58
CA ILE A 25 38.36 -30.92 6.68
C ILE A 25 37.54 -30.42 5.48
N MET A 26 37.84 -30.85 4.27
CA MET A 26 37.09 -30.44 3.08
C MET A 26 35.62 -30.90 3.15
N THR A 27 35.36 -32.11 3.62
CA THR A 27 34.00 -32.62 3.80
C THR A 27 33.24 -31.85 4.89
N ALA A 28 33.92 -31.64 6.06
CA ALA A 28 33.34 -30.87 7.15
C ALA A 28 33.03 -29.42 6.72
N LEU A 29 33.94 -28.77 5.97
CA LEU A 29 33.74 -27.43 5.44
C LEU A 29 32.56 -27.38 4.47
N GLY A 30 32.41 -28.37 3.59
CA GLY A 30 31.28 -28.45 2.67
C GLY A 30 29.93 -28.59 3.38
N VAL A 31 29.87 -29.48 4.40
CA VAL A 31 28.65 -29.65 5.22
C VAL A 31 28.36 -28.37 6.02
N PHE A 32 29.37 -27.80 6.65
CA PHE A 32 29.25 -26.53 7.38
C PHE A 32 28.71 -25.42 6.48
N TRP A 33 29.30 -25.26 5.28
CA TRP A 33 28.88 -24.24 4.33
C TRP A 33 27.43 -24.44 3.85
N GLY A 34 27.04 -25.70 3.60
CA GLY A 34 25.67 -26.03 3.22
C GLY A 34 24.65 -25.67 4.30
N ILE A 35 24.94 -26.04 5.56
CA ILE A 35 24.07 -25.73 6.71
C ILE A 35 24.05 -24.20 6.96
N PHE A 36 25.22 -23.55 6.87
CA PHE A 36 25.33 -22.10 7.04
C PHE A 36 24.48 -21.35 6.01
N MET A 37 24.59 -21.71 4.73
CA MET A 37 23.77 -21.10 3.66
C MET A 37 22.28 -21.36 3.86
N LEU A 38 21.91 -22.56 4.31
CA LEU A 38 20.51 -22.87 4.61
C LEU A 38 19.96 -21.98 5.72
N ILE A 39 20.71 -21.79 6.80
CA ILE A 39 20.30 -20.91 7.91
C ILE A 39 20.21 -19.46 7.46
N VAL A 40 21.17 -18.99 6.66
CA VAL A 40 21.16 -17.62 6.10
C VAL A 40 19.93 -17.41 5.21
N LEU A 41 19.63 -18.35 4.32
CA LEU A 41 18.46 -18.27 3.43
C LEU A 41 17.14 -18.28 4.20
N LEU A 42 17.00 -19.15 5.20
CA LEU A 42 15.80 -19.19 6.05
C LEU A 42 15.66 -17.90 6.88
N GLY A 43 16.77 -17.40 7.43
CA GLY A 43 16.79 -16.13 8.17
C GLY A 43 16.46 -14.93 7.29
N ALA A 44 17.03 -14.86 6.10
CA ALA A 44 16.73 -13.81 5.12
C ALA A 44 15.26 -13.85 4.69
N GLY A 45 14.71 -15.04 4.41
CA GLY A 45 13.29 -15.20 4.03
C GLY A 45 12.32 -14.75 5.11
N THR A 46 12.58 -15.13 6.37
CA THR A 46 11.75 -14.69 7.52
C THR A 46 11.93 -13.21 7.83
N GLY A 47 13.15 -12.69 7.68
CA GLY A 47 13.46 -11.26 7.85
C GLY A 47 12.74 -10.40 6.83
N LEU A 48 12.78 -10.79 5.55
CA LEU A 48 12.08 -10.11 4.46
C LEU A 48 10.57 -10.11 4.68
N GLY A 49 9.99 -11.26 5.07
CA GLY A 49 8.56 -11.36 5.39
C GLY A 49 8.13 -10.45 6.56
N ARG A 50 8.97 -10.29 7.58
CA ARG A 50 8.73 -9.33 8.68
C ARG A 50 8.85 -7.88 8.23
N MET A 51 9.82 -7.56 7.37
CA MET A 51 9.98 -6.23 6.77
C MET A 51 8.74 -5.85 5.95
N PHE A 52 8.25 -6.75 5.09
CA PHE A 52 7.03 -6.51 4.32
C PHE A 52 5.80 -6.30 5.21
N ARG A 53 5.62 -7.13 6.23
CA ARG A 53 4.51 -6.95 7.18
C ARG A 53 4.61 -5.66 7.98
N ALA A 54 5.81 -5.24 8.37
CA ALA A 54 6.02 -3.95 9.04
C ALA A 54 5.75 -2.76 8.12
N GLN A 55 6.05 -2.88 6.83
CA GLN A 55 5.75 -1.86 5.83
C GLN A 55 4.26 -1.79 5.49
N LEU A 56 3.54 -2.92 5.51
CA LEU A 56 2.08 -2.97 5.30
C LEU A 56 1.29 -2.81 6.60
N GLY A 57 1.94 -2.76 7.75
CA GLY A 57 1.35 -2.84 9.08
C GLY A 57 0.40 -1.69 9.49
N GLY A 58 0.21 -0.69 8.63
CA GLY A 58 -0.79 0.35 8.80
C GLY A 58 -2.07 0.15 7.98
N THR A 59 -2.09 -0.83 7.07
CA THR A 59 -3.24 -1.10 6.19
C THR A 59 -4.07 -2.25 6.77
N ALA A 60 -5.39 -2.20 6.65
CA ALA A 60 -6.25 -3.30 7.03
C ALA A 60 -5.81 -4.60 6.33
N THR A 61 -5.79 -5.71 7.07
CA THR A 61 -5.29 -7.02 6.56
C THR A 61 -6.12 -7.57 5.40
N ASN A 62 -7.36 -7.10 5.25
CA ASN A 62 -8.30 -7.44 4.17
C ASN A 62 -8.46 -6.29 3.15
N ALA A 63 -7.52 -5.32 3.14
CA ALA A 63 -7.58 -4.25 2.16
C ALA A 63 -7.26 -4.77 0.75
N ILE A 64 -8.07 -4.35 -0.20
CA ILE A 64 -7.97 -4.68 -1.62
C ILE A 64 -7.80 -3.36 -2.38
N PHE A 65 -6.81 -3.33 -3.27
CA PHE A 65 -6.58 -2.21 -4.18
C PHE A 65 -6.92 -2.64 -5.60
N ILE A 66 -7.69 -1.84 -6.32
CA ILE A 66 -8.14 -2.13 -7.68
C ILE A 66 -7.58 -1.08 -8.63
N MET A 67 -6.90 -1.55 -9.66
CA MET A 67 -6.39 -0.70 -10.75
C MET A 67 -6.83 -1.24 -12.10
N SER A 68 -7.07 -0.32 -13.05
CA SER A 68 -7.32 -0.66 -14.46
C SER A 68 -6.02 -0.92 -15.21
N ASP A 69 -6.06 -1.85 -16.14
CA ASP A 69 -5.02 -2.05 -17.16
C ASP A 69 -5.65 -2.43 -18.49
N ARG A 70 -4.85 -2.64 -19.51
CA ARG A 70 -5.32 -2.97 -20.85
C ARG A 70 -5.95 -4.35 -20.90
N THR A 71 -7.06 -4.45 -21.65
CA THR A 71 -7.73 -5.74 -21.89
C THR A 71 -6.81 -6.71 -22.63
N SER A 72 -6.78 -7.98 -22.23
CA SER A 72 -5.97 -9.02 -22.89
C SER A 72 -6.80 -10.05 -23.67
N VAL A 73 -8.13 -10.04 -23.48
CA VAL A 73 -9.06 -10.94 -24.13
C VAL A 73 -10.09 -10.12 -24.93
N PRO A 74 -10.41 -10.48 -26.17
CA PRO A 74 -11.49 -9.83 -26.93
C PRO A 74 -12.86 -10.23 -26.32
N TYR A 75 -13.76 -9.29 -26.18
CA TYR A 75 -15.06 -9.54 -25.57
C TYR A 75 -16.15 -8.66 -26.18
N GLU A 76 -17.32 -9.25 -26.49
CA GLU A 76 -18.49 -8.55 -27.06
C GLU A 76 -18.16 -7.58 -28.20
N GLY A 77 -17.30 -7.97 -29.11
CA GLY A 77 -16.88 -7.15 -30.26
C GLY A 77 -15.80 -6.12 -29.96
N MET A 78 -15.35 -6.02 -28.71
CA MET A 78 -14.23 -5.14 -28.32
C MET A 78 -12.89 -5.83 -28.54
N PRO A 79 -11.88 -5.11 -29.10
CA PRO A 79 -10.55 -5.67 -29.35
C PRO A 79 -9.72 -5.82 -28.06
N THR A 80 -8.69 -6.65 -28.12
CA THR A 80 -7.62 -6.71 -27.12
C THR A 80 -6.80 -5.44 -27.10
N GLY A 81 -6.18 -5.14 -25.95
CA GLY A 81 -5.30 -3.96 -25.78
C GLY A 81 -6.05 -2.64 -25.58
N ARG A 82 -7.37 -2.67 -25.43
CA ARG A 82 -8.18 -1.50 -25.14
C ARG A 82 -7.83 -0.97 -23.75
N SER A 83 -7.56 0.34 -23.65
CA SER A 83 -7.49 1.05 -22.36
C SER A 83 -8.90 1.33 -21.87
N TRP A 84 -9.08 1.24 -20.58
CA TRP A 84 -10.28 1.62 -19.85
C TRP A 84 -9.86 2.22 -18.51
N GLU A 85 -10.71 2.94 -17.85
CA GLU A 85 -10.40 3.67 -16.63
C GLU A 85 -11.50 3.47 -15.61
N LEU A 86 -11.13 3.39 -14.34
CA LEU A 86 -12.09 3.39 -13.24
C LEU A 86 -12.74 4.76 -13.12
N ASP A 87 -14.02 4.79 -12.77
CA ASP A 87 -14.78 6.02 -12.58
C ASP A 87 -15.61 6.02 -11.28
N TRP A 88 -16.27 7.15 -11.01
CA TRP A 88 -17.14 7.28 -9.83
C TRP A 88 -18.35 6.37 -9.86
N ASP A 89 -18.83 5.98 -11.03
CA ASP A 89 -19.95 5.06 -11.15
C ASP A 89 -19.51 3.63 -10.77
N ASP A 90 -18.22 3.27 -10.98
CA ASP A 90 -17.65 2.02 -10.46
C ASP A 90 -17.61 2.03 -8.94
N LEU A 91 -17.11 3.13 -8.34
CA LEU A 91 -17.10 3.29 -6.89
C LEU A 91 -18.50 3.13 -6.30
N GLU A 92 -19.51 3.80 -6.88
CA GLU A 92 -20.89 3.72 -6.44
C GLU A 92 -21.51 2.34 -6.66
N ALA A 93 -21.14 1.64 -7.73
CA ALA A 93 -21.59 0.29 -7.99
C ALA A 93 -21.01 -0.70 -6.98
N LEU A 94 -19.71 -0.60 -6.70
CA LEU A 94 -19.02 -1.44 -5.71
C LEU A 94 -19.51 -1.15 -4.29
N ARG A 95 -19.75 0.10 -3.93
CA ARG A 95 -20.28 0.48 -2.60
C ARG A 95 -21.61 -0.18 -2.25
N LYS A 96 -22.40 -0.57 -3.27
CA LYS A 96 -23.67 -1.26 -3.09
C LYS A 96 -23.55 -2.76 -2.88
N LEU A 97 -22.36 -3.33 -3.07
CA LEU A 97 -22.15 -4.76 -2.88
C LEU A 97 -22.18 -5.09 -1.38
N PRO A 98 -22.91 -6.16 -0.99
CA PRO A 98 -23.18 -6.45 0.42
C PRO A 98 -21.94 -6.86 1.23
N ARG A 99 -20.87 -7.26 0.56
CA ARG A 99 -19.62 -7.72 1.20
C ARG A 99 -18.59 -6.62 1.42
N ILE A 100 -18.84 -5.42 0.90
CA ILE A 100 -17.92 -4.28 1.03
C ILE A 100 -18.31 -3.45 2.25
N GLU A 101 -17.34 -3.23 3.13
CA GLU A 101 -17.51 -2.42 4.33
C GLU A 101 -17.11 -0.97 4.09
N TYR A 102 -15.90 -0.73 3.54
CA TYR A 102 -15.40 0.61 3.21
C TYR A 102 -14.84 0.63 1.80
N ILE A 103 -15.01 1.75 1.10
CA ILE A 103 -14.46 1.97 -0.23
C ILE A 103 -14.03 3.43 -0.42
N SER A 104 -12.83 3.63 -0.93
CA SER A 104 -12.24 4.94 -1.17
C SER A 104 -11.72 5.07 -2.60
N ALA A 105 -11.95 6.21 -3.22
CA ALA A 105 -11.23 6.62 -4.41
C ALA A 105 -9.83 7.10 -4.04
N ILE A 106 -8.88 6.81 -4.91
CA ILE A 106 -7.50 7.30 -4.86
C ILE A 106 -7.21 8.00 -6.19
N CYS A 107 -6.87 9.28 -6.11
CA CYS A 107 -6.46 10.09 -7.25
C CYS A 107 -5.05 10.62 -7.04
N TRP A 108 -4.17 10.42 -8.02
CA TRP A 108 -2.78 10.86 -7.92
C TRP A 108 -2.62 12.30 -8.38
N GLY A 109 -2.18 13.16 -7.46
CA GLY A 109 -1.87 14.57 -7.74
C GLY A 109 -0.40 14.81 -8.07
N ASN A 110 0.44 13.77 -8.09
CA ASN A 110 1.88 13.85 -8.28
C ASN A 110 2.59 14.73 -7.21
N GLN A 111 3.90 14.98 -7.40
CA GLN A 111 4.63 15.91 -6.54
C GLN A 111 4.34 17.34 -6.93
N ARG A 112 4.19 18.22 -5.95
CA ARG A 112 3.86 19.64 -6.13
C ARG A 112 4.66 20.53 -5.21
N ASN A 113 5.01 21.71 -5.74
CA ASN A 113 5.49 22.79 -4.92
C ASN A 113 4.34 23.32 -4.05
N MET A 114 4.56 23.29 -2.75
CA MET A 114 3.62 23.79 -1.75
C MET A 114 4.30 24.82 -0.87
N SER A 115 3.54 25.77 -0.38
CA SER A 115 4.10 26.83 0.47
C SER A 115 3.13 27.30 1.53
N HIS A 116 3.72 27.75 2.64
CA HIS A 116 3.05 28.50 3.69
C HIS A 116 3.93 29.69 4.05
N GLN A 117 3.44 30.92 3.81
CA GLN A 117 4.23 32.15 3.95
C GLN A 117 5.58 32.04 3.18
N ASP A 118 6.70 32.18 3.89
CA ASP A 118 8.05 32.14 3.31
C ASP A 118 8.63 30.71 3.16
N HIS A 119 7.95 29.70 3.75
CA HIS A 119 8.39 28.30 3.72
C HIS A 119 7.82 27.57 2.51
N LYS A 120 8.70 26.85 1.79
CA LYS A 120 8.35 26.13 0.55
C LYS A 120 8.96 24.74 0.56
N GLY A 121 8.29 23.81 -0.07
CA GLY A 121 8.80 22.46 -0.28
C GLY A 121 8.08 21.75 -1.42
N GLU A 122 8.66 20.66 -1.88
CA GLU A 122 8.04 19.76 -2.84
C GLU A 122 7.52 18.53 -2.09
N PHE A 123 6.22 18.28 -2.19
CA PHE A 123 5.52 17.21 -1.47
C PHE A 123 4.58 16.46 -2.39
N GLY A 124 4.31 15.19 -2.05
CA GLY A 124 3.29 14.38 -2.71
C GLY A 124 1.90 14.98 -2.49
N LEU A 125 1.08 14.96 -3.53
CA LEU A 125 -0.34 15.31 -3.46
C LEU A 125 -1.17 14.07 -3.78
N MET A 126 -2.10 13.73 -2.90
CA MET A 126 -3.01 12.62 -3.10
C MET A 126 -4.45 13.07 -2.84
N GLY A 127 -5.36 12.56 -3.64
CA GLY A 127 -6.79 12.69 -3.40
C GLY A 127 -7.35 11.40 -2.84
N TYR A 128 -8.00 11.47 -1.68
CA TYR A 128 -8.66 10.32 -1.06
C TYR A 128 -10.11 10.63 -0.73
N SER A 129 -10.97 9.61 -0.85
CA SER A 129 -12.27 9.66 -0.18
C SER A 129 -12.12 9.42 1.32
N PRO A 130 -13.06 9.90 2.15
CA PRO A 130 -12.96 9.83 3.61
C PRO A 130 -12.74 8.43 4.19
N ASP A 131 -13.32 7.40 3.56
CA ASP A 131 -13.22 6.00 3.98
C ASP A 131 -11.78 5.47 3.98
N MET A 132 -10.84 6.19 3.33
CA MET A 132 -9.43 5.81 3.33
C MET A 132 -8.85 5.71 4.74
N GLN A 133 -9.35 6.50 5.68
CA GLN A 133 -8.93 6.43 7.09
C GLN A 133 -9.31 5.10 7.76
N GLN A 134 -10.34 4.41 7.28
CA GLN A 134 -10.73 3.09 7.77
C GLN A 134 -9.92 1.97 7.09
N ILE A 135 -9.60 2.15 5.82
CA ILE A 135 -8.85 1.17 5.01
C ILE A 135 -7.35 1.20 5.36
N ALA A 136 -6.77 2.39 5.47
CA ALA A 136 -5.37 2.61 5.81
C ALA A 136 -5.27 3.70 6.91
N PRO A 137 -5.55 3.33 8.17
CA PRO A 137 -5.63 4.27 9.27
C PRO A 137 -4.30 4.96 9.52
N GLN A 138 -4.38 6.26 9.76
CA GLN A 138 -3.26 7.09 10.16
C GLN A 138 -3.50 7.65 11.55
N GLN A 139 -2.43 7.82 12.32
CA GLN A 139 -2.51 8.51 13.59
C GLN A 139 -2.73 10.01 13.37
N ILE A 140 -3.84 10.54 13.86
CA ILE A 140 -4.10 11.97 13.84
C ILE A 140 -3.33 12.59 15.02
N LEU A 141 -2.40 13.48 14.70
CA LEU A 141 -1.60 14.21 15.69
C LEU A 141 -2.27 15.50 16.12
N MET A 142 -2.88 16.22 15.18
CA MET A 142 -3.60 17.48 15.39
C MET A 142 -4.82 17.53 14.48
N GLY A 143 -5.90 18.16 14.94
CA GLY A 143 -7.10 18.37 14.15
C GLY A 143 -7.88 17.08 13.84
N ARG A 144 -8.30 16.90 12.60
CA ARG A 144 -9.11 15.78 12.12
C ARG A 144 -8.70 15.31 10.72
N TYR A 145 -9.15 14.12 10.33
CA TYR A 145 -9.07 13.65 8.95
C TYR A 145 -10.19 14.25 8.08
N LEU A 146 -10.14 13.97 6.77
CA LEU A 146 -11.21 14.33 5.83
C LEU A 146 -12.51 13.63 6.23
N ASN A 147 -13.63 14.28 5.96
CA ASN A 147 -14.96 13.71 6.19
C ASN A 147 -15.85 13.85 4.94
N GLU A 148 -16.99 13.18 4.95
CA GLU A 148 -17.94 13.18 3.83
C GLU A 148 -18.41 14.59 3.43
N VAL A 149 -18.56 15.49 4.39
CA VAL A 149 -18.99 16.87 4.10
C VAL A 149 -17.92 17.64 3.33
N ASP A 150 -16.64 17.34 3.60
CA ASP A 150 -15.52 17.97 2.86
C ASP A 150 -15.54 17.52 1.39
N GLU A 151 -15.81 16.25 1.13
CA GLU A 151 -15.90 15.70 -0.22
C GLU A 151 -17.17 16.17 -0.95
N LEU A 152 -18.34 15.96 -0.35
CA LEU A 152 -19.63 16.35 -0.94
C LEU A 152 -19.73 17.85 -1.27
N ARG A 153 -19.19 18.70 -0.40
CA ARG A 153 -19.17 20.15 -0.62
C ARG A 153 -17.91 20.65 -1.32
N GLN A 154 -17.03 19.75 -1.73
CA GLN A 154 -15.77 20.07 -2.40
C GLN A 154 -15.00 21.16 -1.66
N ARG A 155 -14.88 21.03 -0.33
CA ARG A 155 -14.18 22.00 0.49
C ARG A 155 -12.69 21.98 0.21
N LYS A 156 -12.10 23.14 0.01
CA LYS A 156 -10.64 23.29 -0.14
C LYS A 156 -9.94 23.11 1.21
N VAL A 157 -9.95 21.90 1.72
CA VAL A 157 -9.29 21.50 2.95
C VAL A 157 -8.23 20.42 2.64
N CYS A 158 -7.22 20.33 3.51
CA CYS A 158 -6.17 19.32 3.37
C CYS A 158 -5.75 18.76 4.73
N VAL A 159 -5.30 17.53 4.71
CA VAL A 159 -4.59 16.85 5.80
C VAL A 159 -3.13 16.74 5.37
N ILE A 160 -2.20 17.10 6.23
CA ILE A 160 -0.77 17.12 5.94
C ILE A 160 -0.02 16.06 6.73
N GLY A 161 0.97 15.44 6.11
CA GLY A 161 1.87 14.51 6.78
C GLY A 161 2.82 15.21 7.76
N LEU A 162 3.37 14.45 8.70
CA LEU A 162 4.26 14.96 9.76
C LEU A 162 5.47 15.73 9.21
N GLN A 163 6.09 15.26 8.13
CA GLN A 163 7.25 15.93 7.54
C GLN A 163 6.84 17.22 6.83
N VAL A 164 5.67 17.25 6.15
CA VAL A 164 5.11 18.46 5.55
C VAL A 164 4.89 19.53 6.61
N TRP A 165 4.32 19.14 7.76
CA TRP A 165 4.13 20.07 8.89
C TRP A 165 5.46 20.66 9.38
N ARG A 166 6.48 19.82 9.58
CA ARG A 166 7.80 20.29 10.05
C ARG A 166 8.46 21.25 9.07
N ASP A 167 8.34 20.98 7.76
CA ASP A 167 8.98 21.76 6.72
C ASP A 167 8.26 23.10 6.47
N LEU A 168 6.93 23.14 6.51
CA LEU A 168 6.14 24.34 6.26
C LEU A 168 5.85 25.17 7.52
N PHE A 169 5.95 24.56 8.71
CA PHE A 169 5.68 25.20 10.01
C PHE A 169 6.83 24.96 11.00
N PRO A 170 8.05 25.46 10.71
CA PRO A 170 9.26 25.13 11.48
C PRO A 170 9.20 25.67 12.94
N GLY A 171 8.30 26.60 13.22
CA GLY A 171 8.04 27.09 14.59
C GLY A 171 7.33 26.06 15.48
N GLY A 172 6.91 24.90 14.93
CA GLY A 172 6.19 23.87 15.69
C GLY A 172 4.76 24.26 16.09
N GLU A 173 4.22 25.31 15.48
CA GLU A 173 2.88 25.81 15.74
C GLU A 173 1.79 24.88 15.18
N ASP A 174 0.60 24.93 15.77
CA ASP A 174 -0.56 24.21 15.25
C ASP A 174 -0.96 24.76 13.87
N PRO A 175 -0.91 23.93 12.81
CA PRO A 175 -1.27 24.35 11.45
C PRO A 175 -2.78 24.33 11.22
N THR A 176 -3.59 23.80 12.14
CA THR A 176 -5.03 23.64 11.96
C THR A 176 -5.71 24.99 11.77
N GLY A 177 -6.50 25.12 10.70
CA GLY A 177 -7.14 26.36 10.31
C GLY A 177 -6.26 27.33 9.51
N LYS A 178 -4.95 27.07 9.42
CA LYS A 178 -4.04 27.87 8.56
C LYS A 178 -4.13 27.40 7.11
N THR A 179 -3.66 28.24 6.21
CA THR A 179 -3.77 27.99 4.77
C THR A 179 -2.41 27.67 4.18
N ILE A 180 -2.34 26.63 3.35
CA ILE A 180 -1.19 26.32 2.50
C ILE A 180 -1.57 26.52 1.04
N GLN A 181 -0.60 26.93 0.23
CA GLN A 181 -0.75 27.05 -1.21
C GLN A 181 -0.28 25.74 -1.88
N ILE A 182 -1.11 25.16 -2.73
CA ILE A 182 -0.82 23.98 -3.55
C ILE A 182 -1.00 24.39 -5.02
N GLY A 183 0.11 24.56 -5.74
CA GLY A 183 0.06 25.14 -7.09
C GLY A 183 -0.57 26.54 -7.09
N SER A 184 -1.68 26.73 -7.78
CA SER A 184 -2.41 28.00 -7.84
C SER A 184 -3.56 28.12 -6.83
N SER A 185 -3.83 27.10 -6.05
CA SER A 185 -4.98 27.03 -5.13
C SER A 185 -4.54 27.06 -3.67
N TYR A 186 -5.41 27.60 -2.80
CA TYR A 186 -5.21 27.64 -1.36
C TYR A 186 -6.10 26.63 -0.66
N PHE A 187 -5.54 25.89 0.31
CA PHE A 187 -6.22 24.87 1.08
C PHE A 187 -6.05 25.13 2.57
N THR A 188 -7.11 24.96 3.34
CA THR A 188 -7.07 25.06 4.79
C THR A 188 -6.64 23.74 5.39
N VAL A 189 -5.62 23.74 6.23
CA VAL A 189 -5.18 22.56 6.96
C VAL A 189 -6.22 22.20 8.00
N VAL A 190 -6.74 20.98 7.97
CA VAL A 190 -7.73 20.47 8.94
C VAL A 190 -7.13 19.42 9.88
N GLY A 191 -5.97 18.90 9.56
CA GLY A 191 -5.26 17.98 10.44
C GLY A 191 -3.86 17.65 9.99
N VAL A 192 -3.11 17.10 10.95
CA VAL A 192 -1.75 16.54 10.75
C VAL A 192 -1.80 15.07 11.07
N THR A 193 -1.25 14.25 10.20
CA THR A 193 -1.23 12.80 10.37
C THR A 193 0.18 12.22 10.32
N LYS A 194 0.31 11.03 10.93
CA LYS A 194 1.49 10.19 10.88
C LYS A 194 1.06 8.76 10.53
N PRO A 195 1.80 8.03 9.69
CA PRO A 195 1.50 6.62 9.42
C PRO A 195 1.57 5.79 10.71
N LEU A 196 0.64 4.84 10.87
CA LEU A 196 0.66 3.85 11.95
C LEU A 196 1.62 2.70 11.66
N GLY A 197 2.00 2.54 10.43
CA GLY A 197 2.95 1.55 9.93
C GLY A 197 3.77 2.12 8.80
N GLY A 198 4.56 1.29 8.14
CA GLY A 198 5.45 1.70 7.08
C GLY A 198 4.79 2.42 5.91
N MET A 199 5.60 2.70 4.93
CA MET A 199 5.24 3.38 3.70
C MET A 199 4.06 2.70 3.00
N MET A 200 3.01 3.45 2.64
CA MET A 200 2.04 2.94 1.67
C MET A 200 2.77 2.67 0.35
N ALA A 201 2.42 1.60 -0.33
CA ALA A 201 3.12 1.15 -1.55
C ALA A 201 3.24 2.24 -2.65
N PHE A 202 2.43 3.30 -2.56
CA PHE A 202 2.29 4.32 -3.63
C PHE A 202 2.71 5.74 -3.19
N SER A 203 2.97 5.98 -1.91
CA SER A 203 3.38 7.30 -1.42
C SER A 203 4.07 7.20 -0.07
N ASP A 204 4.89 8.21 0.26
CA ASP A 204 5.39 8.44 1.61
C ASP A 204 4.36 9.30 2.37
N PRO A 205 3.57 8.73 3.29
CA PRO A 205 2.50 9.46 3.96
C PRO A 205 3.01 10.64 4.81
N GLU A 206 4.25 10.58 5.30
CA GLU A 206 4.83 11.69 6.06
C GLU A 206 5.13 12.91 5.18
N ARG A 207 5.42 12.69 3.90
CA ARG A 207 5.71 13.73 2.91
C ARG A 207 4.56 13.99 1.93
N THR A 208 3.35 13.59 2.29
CA THR A 208 2.17 13.70 1.43
C THR A 208 1.15 14.65 2.04
N VAL A 209 0.51 15.44 1.17
CA VAL A 209 -0.67 16.23 1.46
C VAL A 209 -1.88 15.53 0.85
N VAL A 210 -2.91 15.34 1.63
CA VAL A 210 -4.15 14.67 1.23
C VAL A 210 -5.26 15.70 1.13
N ILE A 211 -5.97 15.72 -0.01
CA ILE A 211 -7.16 16.53 -0.24
C ILE A 211 -8.33 15.63 -0.68
N PRO A 212 -9.59 16.10 -0.68
CA PRO A 212 -10.70 15.34 -1.24
C PRO A 212 -10.45 14.91 -2.69
N ALA A 213 -10.75 13.65 -3.02
CA ALA A 213 -10.42 13.05 -4.32
C ALA A 213 -11.01 13.84 -5.50
N LEU A 214 -12.24 14.32 -5.37
CA LEU A 214 -12.91 15.15 -6.38
C LEU A 214 -12.13 16.43 -6.72
N LEU A 215 -11.42 17.02 -5.73
CA LEU A 215 -10.64 18.25 -5.98
C LEU A 215 -9.39 17.97 -6.81
N VAL A 216 -8.74 16.81 -6.64
CA VAL A 216 -7.61 16.42 -7.50
C VAL A 216 -8.06 16.33 -8.95
N GLN A 217 -9.19 15.67 -9.22
CA GLN A 217 -9.73 15.56 -10.56
C GLN A 217 -10.01 16.93 -11.21
N GLN A 218 -10.62 17.84 -10.45
CA GLN A 218 -10.90 19.20 -10.93
C GLN A 218 -9.62 19.98 -11.21
N MET A 219 -8.62 19.89 -10.32
CA MET A 219 -7.34 20.60 -10.48
C MET A 219 -6.57 20.17 -11.73
N TYR A 220 -6.73 18.91 -12.14
CA TYR A 220 -5.99 18.34 -13.28
C TYR A 220 -6.85 18.12 -14.53
N GLY A 221 -8.14 18.41 -14.46
CA GLY A 221 -9.06 18.21 -15.60
C GLY A 221 -9.21 16.74 -16.01
N LEU A 222 -9.10 15.82 -15.05
CA LEU A 222 -9.14 14.37 -15.29
C LEU A 222 -10.54 13.81 -15.53
N GLY A 223 -11.55 14.68 -15.65
CA GLY A 223 -12.92 14.25 -15.84
C GLY A 223 -13.45 13.50 -14.63
N ARG A 224 -13.94 12.28 -14.81
CA ARG A 224 -14.49 11.41 -13.76
C ARG A 224 -13.60 10.22 -13.41
N THR A 225 -12.39 10.18 -13.96
CA THR A 225 -11.46 9.07 -13.81
C THR A 225 -10.93 8.96 -12.38
N ILE A 226 -10.84 7.75 -11.88
CA ILE A 226 -10.20 7.38 -10.62
C ILE A 226 -8.97 6.54 -10.96
N ASP A 227 -7.80 6.87 -10.39
CA ASP A 227 -6.57 6.13 -10.66
C ASP A 227 -6.59 4.76 -10.00
N MET A 228 -7.18 4.65 -8.81
CA MET A 228 -7.27 3.41 -8.06
C MET A 228 -8.45 3.46 -7.10
N LEU A 229 -9.05 2.30 -6.83
CA LEU A 229 -9.99 2.10 -5.74
C LEU A 229 -9.32 1.29 -4.63
N ALA A 230 -9.52 1.72 -3.39
CA ALA A 230 -9.18 0.94 -2.21
C ALA A 230 -10.46 0.54 -1.50
N LEU A 231 -10.55 -0.71 -1.05
CA LEU A 231 -11.73 -1.19 -0.32
C LEU A 231 -11.35 -2.24 0.72
N THR A 232 -12.25 -2.46 1.67
CA THR A 232 -12.21 -3.61 2.58
C THR A 232 -13.54 -4.35 2.53
N GLY A 233 -13.48 -5.67 2.59
CA GLY A 233 -14.65 -6.49 2.91
C GLY A 233 -14.89 -6.52 4.42
N TYR A 234 -16.06 -7.01 4.84
CA TYR A 234 -16.30 -7.32 6.26
C TYR A 234 -15.31 -8.39 6.76
N ALA A 235 -15.02 -8.39 8.04
CA ALA A 235 -13.95 -9.20 8.65
C ALA A 235 -14.15 -10.73 8.50
N ASP A 236 -15.38 -11.16 8.36
CA ASP A 236 -15.81 -12.56 8.19
C ASP A 236 -15.90 -13.00 6.71
N GLU A 237 -15.77 -12.06 5.77
CA GLU A 237 -15.86 -12.36 4.35
C GLU A 237 -14.51 -12.80 3.76
N PRO A 238 -14.48 -13.91 2.99
CA PRO A 238 -13.25 -14.34 2.31
C PRO A 238 -12.81 -13.31 1.25
N THR A 239 -11.61 -12.80 1.37
CA THR A 239 -11.07 -11.77 0.45
C THR A 239 -11.19 -12.17 -1.03
N GLN A 240 -11.03 -13.46 -1.36
CA GLN A 240 -11.15 -13.95 -2.73
C GLN A 240 -12.57 -13.83 -3.30
N GLU A 241 -13.60 -14.00 -2.48
CA GLU A 241 -14.99 -13.85 -2.90
C GLU A 241 -15.32 -12.37 -3.14
N VAL A 242 -14.82 -11.48 -2.27
CA VAL A 242 -14.95 -10.02 -2.47
C VAL A 242 -14.28 -9.58 -3.77
N ILE A 243 -13.06 -10.07 -4.04
CA ILE A 243 -12.34 -9.79 -5.30
C ILE A 243 -13.14 -10.27 -6.50
N GLN A 244 -13.73 -11.46 -6.44
CA GLN A 244 -14.47 -12.03 -7.55
C GLN A 244 -15.76 -11.25 -7.83
N GLU A 245 -16.46 -10.83 -6.79
CA GLU A 245 -17.67 -10.00 -6.91
C GLU A 245 -17.33 -8.61 -7.48
N CYS A 246 -16.28 -7.96 -7.01
CA CYS A 246 -15.77 -6.71 -7.57
C CYS A 246 -15.41 -6.86 -9.05
N ARG A 247 -14.68 -7.91 -9.41
CA ARG A 247 -14.30 -8.20 -10.79
C ARG A 247 -15.52 -8.34 -11.69
N GLN A 248 -16.52 -9.10 -11.28
CA GLN A 248 -17.76 -9.29 -12.05
C GLN A 248 -18.50 -7.96 -12.27
N SER A 249 -18.62 -7.14 -11.22
CA SER A 249 -19.26 -5.83 -11.29
C SER A 249 -18.58 -4.89 -12.29
N ILE A 250 -17.24 -4.76 -12.18
CA ILE A 250 -16.43 -3.90 -13.05
C ILE A 250 -16.42 -4.44 -14.49
N ALA A 251 -16.21 -5.75 -14.67
CA ALA A 251 -16.14 -6.37 -16.00
C ALA A 251 -17.45 -6.17 -16.79
N ALA A 252 -18.59 -6.33 -16.12
CA ALA A 252 -19.90 -6.12 -16.75
C ALA A 252 -20.10 -4.66 -17.20
N ARG A 253 -19.65 -3.69 -16.41
CA ARG A 253 -19.81 -2.25 -16.73
C ARG A 253 -18.92 -1.81 -17.89
N HIS A 254 -17.71 -2.35 -17.96
CA HIS A 254 -16.69 -1.94 -18.94
C HIS A 254 -16.57 -2.87 -20.16
N LEU A 255 -17.48 -3.83 -20.32
CA LEU A 255 -17.42 -4.84 -21.39
C LEU A 255 -16.06 -5.54 -21.45
N ILE A 256 -15.63 -6.06 -20.31
CA ILE A 256 -14.40 -6.80 -20.13
C ILE A 256 -14.77 -8.28 -19.96
N ALA A 257 -13.98 -9.18 -20.55
CA ALA A 257 -14.19 -10.61 -20.36
C ALA A 257 -14.03 -10.98 -18.86
N PRO A 258 -14.98 -11.72 -18.26
CA PRO A 258 -14.95 -12.04 -16.84
C PRO A 258 -13.71 -12.83 -16.40
N ASP A 259 -13.06 -13.52 -17.33
CA ASP A 259 -11.83 -14.30 -17.14
C ASP A 259 -10.54 -13.51 -17.45
N ASP A 260 -10.65 -12.26 -17.93
CA ASP A 260 -9.48 -11.40 -18.19
C ASP A 260 -8.86 -10.89 -16.89
N LYS A 261 -7.89 -11.69 -16.38
CA LYS A 261 -7.18 -11.38 -15.14
C LYS A 261 -6.21 -10.20 -15.25
N LYS A 262 -5.85 -9.82 -16.49
CA LYS A 262 -4.89 -8.71 -16.71
C LYS A 262 -5.58 -7.35 -16.77
N ALA A 263 -6.82 -7.30 -17.25
CA ALA A 263 -7.53 -6.05 -17.39
C ALA A 263 -7.81 -5.36 -16.05
N ILE A 264 -7.99 -6.11 -14.95
CA ILE A 264 -8.29 -5.60 -13.61
C ILE A 264 -7.29 -6.19 -12.62
N TYR A 265 -6.44 -5.37 -12.05
CA TYR A 265 -5.51 -5.75 -10.98
C TYR A 265 -6.15 -5.58 -9.61
N PHE A 266 -5.89 -6.61 -8.80
CA PHE A 266 -6.27 -6.61 -7.40
C PHE A 266 -5.07 -6.83 -6.49
#